data_4e4db72226ef8ae99e2a9b40b69237a9
#
_entry.id   4e4db72226ef8ae99e2a9b40b69237a9
#
_cell.length_a   1.000
_cell.length_b   1.000
_cell.length_c   1.000
_cell.angle_alpha   90.00
_cell.angle_beta   90.00
_cell.angle_gamma   90.00
#
_symmetry.space_group_name_H-M   'P 1'
#
loop_
_entity.id
_entity.type
_entity.pdbx_description
1 polymer ?
#
loop_
_entity_poly.entity_id
_entity_poly.type
_entity_poly.pdbx_seq_one_letter_code
_entity_poly.pdbx_strand_id
1 'polypeptide(L)'
;ISFESLGVHKLRTFLTMLGIIIGVAAVISMLAIGEGAKQEVLEQISILGINNVIVKAKIPDESLSSDVGLARSPGLSLEDASNIAAFRELVANVVPQRFEATPTIYAGSHEASVRVVATIPSYVYSSSVEVEDGRFITGNDNENFEQVCVLGARAKRELFAFSNPIGETVRIGDLSFTVVGVMADKYIGRGKVEGFELTNLNDDVYIPFNTAVKKIERVPVATERRMTRWGAEETQQEQKYNTPEIDQLTVTVTDLKYVPAVTKLVERIMQRRHFGVLDYEIVVPESL
;
A
#
# COMPACT_ATOMS: atom_id res chain seq x y z
N ILE A 1 -54.98 -9.11 -40.99
CA ILE A 1 -55.71 -10.03 -40.02
C ILE A 1 -55.11 -10.01 -38.65
N SER A 2 -53.82 -9.73 -38.46
CA SER A 2 -53.18 -9.77 -37.15
C SER A 2 -53.37 -8.50 -36.27
N PHE A 3 -53.62 -7.35 -36.87
CA PHE A 3 -53.78 -6.10 -36.11
C PHE A 3 -55.17 -5.90 -35.55
N GLU A 4 -56.23 -6.45 -36.12
CA GLU A 4 -57.61 -6.32 -35.64
C GLU A 4 -57.85 -7.14 -34.38
N SER A 5 -57.17 -8.30 -34.26
CA SER A 5 -57.24 -9.19 -33.06
C SER A 5 -56.64 -8.55 -31.81
N LEU A 6 -55.66 -7.64 -31.96
CA LEU A 6 -55.04 -6.87 -30.86
C LEU A 6 -56.04 -5.85 -30.25
N GLY A 7 -57.00 -5.38 -31.04
CA GLY A 7 -58.01 -4.38 -30.60
C GLY A 7 -59.13 -4.96 -29.69
N VAL A 8 -59.40 -6.29 -29.76
CA VAL A 8 -60.51 -6.93 -29.04
C VAL A 8 -60.17 -7.24 -27.57
N HIS A 9 -58.89 -7.43 -27.26
CA HIS A 9 -58.40 -7.74 -25.88
C HIS A 9 -57.32 -6.80 -25.39
N LYS A 10 -57.54 -5.49 -25.46
CA LYS A 10 -56.55 -4.43 -25.13
C LYS A 10 -55.86 -4.64 -23.79
N LEU A 11 -56.61 -5.06 -22.76
CA LEU A 11 -56.07 -5.26 -21.40
C LEU A 11 -55.09 -6.44 -21.34
N ARG A 12 -55.34 -7.53 -22.11
CA ARG A 12 -54.46 -8.69 -22.14
C ARG A 12 -53.16 -8.38 -22.85
N THR A 13 -53.27 -7.66 -23.99
CA THR A 13 -52.12 -7.26 -24.76
C THR A 13 -51.23 -6.28 -23.98
N PHE A 14 -51.85 -5.30 -23.30
CA PHE A 14 -51.14 -4.38 -22.43
C PHE A 14 -50.41 -5.08 -21.29
N LEU A 15 -51.08 -6.02 -20.57
CA LEU A 15 -50.44 -6.78 -19.49
C LEU A 15 -49.31 -7.66 -19.97
N THR A 16 -49.42 -8.29 -21.13
CA THR A 16 -48.36 -9.13 -21.69
C THR A 16 -47.15 -8.28 -22.12
N MET A 17 -47.38 -7.14 -22.78
CA MET A 17 -46.32 -6.19 -23.14
C MET A 17 -45.63 -5.64 -21.88
N LEU A 18 -46.39 -5.26 -20.88
CA LEU A 18 -45.85 -4.77 -19.63
C LEU A 18 -44.96 -5.82 -18.94
N GLY A 19 -45.42 -7.07 -18.92
CA GLY A 19 -44.63 -8.17 -18.37
C GLY A 19 -43.31 -8.39 -19.09
N ILE A 20 -43.31 -8.33 -20.44
CA ILE A 20 -42.08 -8.45 -21.23
C ILE A 20 -41.15 -7.25 -20.98
N ILE A 21 -41.68 -6.02 -20.96
CA ILE A 21 -40.88 -4.80 -20.73
C ILE A 21 -40.22 -4.87 -19.33
N ILE A 22 -40.99 -5.23 -18.30
CA ILE A 22 -40.46 -5.35 -16.95
C ILE A 22 -39.42 -6.48 -16.86
N GLY A 23 -39.67 -7.62 -17.50
CA GLY A 23 -38.74 -8.75 -17.55
C GLY A 23 -37.40 -8.38 -18.20
N VAL A 24 -37.46 -7.74 -19.36
CA VAL A 24 -36.23 -7.28 -20.07
C VAL A 24 -35.51 -6.20 -19.28
N ALA A 25 -36.25 -5.23 -18.72
CA ALA A 25 -35.67 -4.17 -17.90
C ALA A 25 -34.96 -4.73 -16.66
N ALA A 26 -35.53 -5.72 -15.99
CA ALA A 26 -34.92 -6.39 -14.85
C ALA A 26 -33.60 -7.08 -15.20
N VAL A 27 -33.54 -7.78 -16.33
CA VAL A 27 -32.33 -8.45 -16.82
C VAL A 27 -31.24 -7.43 -17.16
N ILE A 28 -31.60 -6.37 -17.88
CA ILE A 28 -30.65 -5.29 -18.22
C ILE A 28 -30.10 -4.62 -16.96
N SER A 29 -30.97 -4.33 -15.99
CA SER A 29 -30.56 -3.72 -14.72
C SER A 29 -29.61 -4.64 -13.94
N MET A 30 -29.87 -5.93 -13.90
CA MET A 30 -29.01 -6.89 -13.23
C MET A 30 -27.63 -6.99 -13.90
N LEU A 31 -27.59 -7.01 -15.22
CA LEU A 31 -26.32 -7.01 -15.97
C LEU A 31 -25.53 -5.71 -15.78
N ALA A 32 -26.22 -4.55 -15.77
CA ALA A 32 -25.58 -3.26 -15.55
C ALA A 32 -24.97 -3.16 -14.14
N ILE A 33 -25.69 -3.64 -13.11
CA ILE A 33 -25.19 -3.68 -11.72
C ILE A 33 -23.98 -4.63 -11.63
N GLY A 34 -24.06 -5.80 -12.27
CA GLY A 34 -22.96 -6.79 -12.27
C GLY A 34 -21.69 -6.24 -12.94
N GLU A 35 -21.83 -5.57 -14.09
CA GLU A 35 -20.66 -4.96 -14.77
C GLU A 35 -20.12 -3.75 -14.00
N GLY A 36 -20.98 -2.94 -13.37
CA GLY A 36 -20.56 -1.83 -12.52
C GLY A 36 -19.75 -2.33 -11.30
N ALA A 37 -20.23 -3.36 -10.61
CA ALA A 37 -19.52 -3.97 -9.48
C ALA A 37 -18.17 -4.57 -9.91
N LYS A 38 -18.12 -5.25 -11.05
CA LYS A 38 -16.87 -5.78 -11.60
C LYS A 38 -15.87 -4.66 -11.91
N GLN A 39 -16.32 -3.58 -12.50
CA GLN A 39 -15.45 -2.46 -12.84
C GLN A 39 -14.90 -1.76 -11.60
N GLU A 40 -15.70 -1.62 -10.56
CA GLU A 40 -15.26 -1.08 -9.26
C GLU A 40 -14.19 -1.96 -8.63
N VAL A 41 -14.36 -3.29 -8.64
CA VAL A 41 -13.35 -4.25 -8.15
C VAL A 41 -12.06 -4.17 -8.97
N LEU A 42 -12.15 -4.10 -10.31
CA LEU A 42 -10.98 -3.96 -11.17
C LEU A 42 -10.24 -2.64 -10.95
N GLU A 43 -10.95 -1.56 -10.66
CA GLU A 43 -10.35 -0.27 -10.33
C GLU A 43 -9.62 -0.33 -8.99
N GLN A 44 -10.21 -0.96 -7.97
CA GLN A 44 -9.56 -1.20 -6.67
C GLN A 44 -8.29 -2.04 -6.81
N ILE A 45 -8.31 -3.08 -7.64
CA ILE A 45 -7.13 -3.93 -7.92
C ILE A 45 -6.08 -3.15 -8.71
N SER A 46 -6.48 -2.28 -9.65
CA SER A 46 -5.53 -1.49 -10.45
C SER A 46 -4.73 -0.49 -9.61
N ILE A 47 -5.31 0.00 -8.51
CA ILE A 47 -4.62 0.88 -7.55
C ILE A 47 -3.47 0.15 -6.84
N LEU A 48 -3.61 -1.15 -6.60
CA LEU A 48 -2.55 -1.99 -6.04
C LEU A 48 -1.41 -2.25 -7.05
N GLY A 49 -1.60 -1.87 -8.32
CA GLY A 49 -0.71 -2.19 -9.43
C GLY A 49 -0.76 -3.69 -9.76
N ILE A 50 -1.58 -4.05 -10.72
CA ILE A 50 -1.77 -5.46 -11.14
C ILE A 50 -0.43 -6.15 -11.47
N ASN A 51 0.58 -5.36 -11.86
CA ASN A 51 1.91 -5.83 -12.23
C ASN A 51 2.89 -5.81 -11.05
N ASN A 52 2.43 -5.63 -9.82
CA ASN A 52 3.33 -5.53 -8.68
C ASN A 52 3.48 -6.87 -7.95
N VAL A 53 4.72 -7.22 -7.63
CA VAL A 53 5.07 -8.25 -6.65
C VAL A 53 5.48 -7.52 -5.37
N ILE A 54 4.79 -7.77 -4.28
CA ILE A 54 5.02 -7.08 -3.01
C ILE A 54 5.73 -8.03 -2.07
N VAL A 55 6.87 -7.60 -1.54
CA VAL A 55 7.61 -8.31 -0.50
C VAL A 55 7.47 -7.51 0.79
N LYS A 56 6.89 -8.12 1.82
CA LYS A 56 6.73 -7.52 3.15
C LYS A 56 7.69 -8.14 4.14
N ALA A 57 8.29 -7.32 4.98
CA ALA A 57 9.05 -7.81 6.12
C ALA A 57 8.10 -8.50 7.11
N LYS A 58 8.52 -9.63 7.63
CA LYS A 58 7.80 -10.44 8.61
C LYS A 58 8.71 -10.76 9.78
N ILE A 59 8.15 -10.76 10.98
CA ILE A 59 8.87 -11.28 12.14
C ILE A 59 9.04 -12.79 11.95
N PRO A 60 10.29 -13.31 11.94
CA PRO A 60 10.52 -14.73 11.72
C PRO A 60 9.94 -15.57 12.85
N ASP A 61 9.41 -16.72 12.49
CA ASP A 61 8.95 -17.71 13.46
C ASP A 61 10.18 -18.48 13.99
N GLU A 62 10.48 -18.28 15.27
CA GLU A 62 11.63 -18.91 15.94
C GLU A 62 11.53 -20.45 15.92
N SER A 63 10.31 -21.01 15.85
CA SER A 63 10.10 -22.46 15.82
C SER A 63 10.49 -23.11 14.49
N LEU A 64 10.48 -22.31 13.40
CA LEU A 64 10.74 -22.76 12.03
C LEU A 64 12.15 -22.43 11.53
N SER A 65 12.90 -21.64 12.30
CA SER A 65 14.21 -21.12 11.88
C SER A 65 15.31 -21.55 12.87
N SER A 66 16.49 -21.87 12.34
CA SER A 66 17.65 -22.14 13.21
C SER A 66 18.17 -20.84 13.83
N ASP A 67 18.64 -20.87 15.07
CA ASP A 67 19.23 -19.71 15.77
C ASP A 67 20.36 -19.07 14.94
N VAL A 68 21.15 -19.87 14.26
CA VAL A 68 22.24 -19.41 13.39
C VAL A 68 21.70 -18.72 12.12
N GLY A 69 20.59 -19.19 11.58
CA GLY A 69 19.92 -18.57 10.44
C GLY A 69 19.33 -17.20 10.82
N LEU A 70 18.61 -17.13 11.94
CA LEU A 70 18.02 -15.90 12.48
C LEU A 70 19.08 -14.80 12.69
N ALA A 71 20.23 -15.15 13.29
CA ALA A 71 21.32 -14.20 13.50
C ALA A 71 22.02 -13.75 12.21
N ARG A 72 21.94 -14.53 11.13
CA ARG A 72 22.57 -14.24 9.82
C ARG A 72 21.66 -13.52 8.85
N SER A 73 20.34 -13.67 8.94
CA SER A 73 19.45 -12.96 8.06
C SER A 73 19.56 -11.45 8.28
N PRO A 74 19.77 -10.64 7.21
CA PRO A 74 19.86 -9.19 7.35
C PRO A 74 18.51 -8.53 7.60
N GLY A 75 17.38 -9.27 7.51
CA GLY A 75 16.07 -8.69 7.32
C GLY A 75 15.92 -8.06 5.93
N LEU A 76 14.74 -7.58 5.59
CA LEU A 76 14.49 -6.93 4.30
C LEU A 76 15.31 -5.64 4.21
N SER A 77 16.15 -5.51 3.16
CA SER A 77 17.20 -4.48 3.04
C SER A 77 17.22 -3.79 1.67
N LEU A 78 17.86 -2.63 1.58
CA LEU A 78 18.13 -1.95 0.29
C LEU A 78 18.97 -2.78 -0.67
N GLU A 79 19.80 -3.68 -0.14
CA GLU A 79 20.60 -4.57 -0.98
C GLU A 79 19.71 -5.60 -1.69
N ASP A 80 18.63 -6.06 -1.07
CA ASP A 80 17.62 -6.92 -1.72
C ASP A 80 16.93 -6.16 -2.85
N ALA A 81 16.55 -4.89 -2.61
CA ALA A 81 16.00 -4.03 -3.64
C ALA A 81 16.95 -3.88 -4.84
N SER A 82 18.24 -3.65 -4.60
CA SER A 82 19.24 -3.48 -5.66
C SER A 82 19.47 -4.76 -6.45
N ASN A 83 19.49 -5.92 -5.79
CA ASN A 83 19.65 -7.22 -6.45
C ASN A 83 18.45 -7.57 -7.34
N ILE A 84 17.24 -7.22 -6.91
CA ILE A 84 16.01 -7.41 -7.72
C ILE A 84 16.01 -6.42 -8.90
N ALA A 85 16.37 -5.16 -8.67
CA ALA A 85 16.43 -4.11 -9.70
C ALA A 85 17.49 -4.39 -10.79
N ALA A 86 18.45 -5.29 -10.55
CA ALA A 86 19.44 -5.69 -11.56
C ALA A 86 18.80 -6.40 -12.79
N PHE A 87 17.61 -6.97 -12.63
CA PHE A 87 16.88 -7.68 -13.71
C PHE A 87 15.99 -6.74 -14.54
N ARG A 88 16.58 -5.73 -15.14
CA ARG A 88 15.91 -4.63 -15.86
C ARG A 88 15.01 -5.07 -17.03
N GLU A 89 15.21 -6.25 -17.56
CA GLU A 89 14.37 -6.79 -18.65
C GLU A 89 12.97 -7.23 -18.15
N LEU A 90 12.88 -7.66 -16.88
CA LEU A 90 11.69 -8.20 -16.27
C LEU A 90 11.06 -7.22 -15.27
N VAL A 91 11.90 -6.41 -14.62
CA VAL A 91 11.53 -5.50 -13.53
C VAL A 91 11.64 -4.06 -14.02
N ALA A 92 10.50 -3.38 -14.06
CA ALA A 92 10.43 -1.97 -14.48
C ALA A 92 10.87 -1.03 -13.36
N ASN A 93 10.47 -1.32 -12.11
CA ASN A 93 10.77 -0.48 -10.96
C ASN A 93 10.79 -1.30 -9.66
N VAL A 94 11.58 -0.84 -8.69
CA VAL A 94 11.66 -1.43 -7.34
C VAL A 94 11.59 -0.30 -6.34
N VAL A 95 10.57 -0.30 -5.51
CA VAL A 95 10.26 0.79 -4.57
C VAL A 95 10.33 0.29 -3.14
N PRO A 96 11.34 0.69 -2.38
CA PRO A 96 11.40 0.44 -0.94
C PRO A 96 10.43 1.36 -0.21
N GLN A 97 9.80 0.82 0.83
CA GLN A 97 8.93 1.57 1.74
C GLN A 97 9.30 1.22 3.17
N ARG A 98 9.40 2.23 4.00
CA ARG A 98 9.60 2.11 5.44
C ARG A 98 8.45 2.82 6.15
N PHE A 99 7.82 2.14 7.09
CA PHE A 99 6.73 2.69 7.87
C PHE A 99 7.25 3.17 9.21
N GLU A 100 7.03 4.44 9.51
CA GLU A 100 7.48 5.02 10.76
C GLU A 100 6.41 4.87 11.84
N ALA A 101 6.86 4.52 13.04
CA ALA A 101 5.99 4.28 14.19
C ALA A 101 5.41 5.56 14.83
N THR A 102 5.25 6.64 14.05
CA THR A 102 4.73 7.92 14.57
C THR A 102 3.26 8.05 14.19
N PRO A 103 2.33 7.71 15.08
CA PRO A 103 0.90 7.67 14.73
C PRO A 103 0.28 9.06 14.60
N THR A 104 0.92 10.12 15.14
CA THR A 104 0.35 11.47 15.19
C THR A 104 1.36 12.49 14.69
N ILE A 105 0.90 13.36 13.81
CA ILE A 105 1.66 14.50 13.29
C ILE A 105 0.95 15.80 13.65
N TYR A 106 1.69 16.90 13.68
CA TYR A 106 1.20 18.19 14.16
C TYR A 106 1.48 19.31 13.15
N ALA A 107 0.49 20.18 12.92
CA ALA A 107 0.63 21.43 12.19
C ALA A 107 0.07 22.57 13.06
N GLY A 108 0.95 23.35 13.69
CA GLY A 108 0.53 24.33 14.70
C GLY A 108 -0.21 23.68 15.86
N SER A 109 -1.51 24.02 16.01
CA SER A 109 -2.40 23.46 17.02
C SER A 109 -3.23 22.26 16.56
N HIS A 110 -3.14 21.89 15.29
CA HIS A 110 -3.89 20.77 14.73
C HIS A 110 -3.05 19.48 14.77
N GLU A 111 -3.73 18.38 14.94
CA GLU A 111 -3.11 17.04 14.91
C GLU A 111 -3.86 16.10 13.99
N ALA A 112 -3.16 15.15 13.41
CA ALA A 112 -3.74 14.10 12.61
C ALA A 112 -3.09 12.75 12.93
N SER A 113 -3.89 11.70 13.01
CA SER A 113 -3.41 10.32 13.12
C SER A 113 -3.22 9.78 11.71
N VAL A 114 -1.96 9.56 11.34
CA VAL A 114 -1.55 9.22 9.98
C VAL A 114 -0.55 8.07 10.00
N ARG A 115 -0.36 7.46 8.84
CA ARG A 115 0.77 6.57 8.62
C ARG A 115 1.86 7.33 7.86
N VAL A 116 3.05 7.42 8.44
CA VAL A 116 4.20 8.02 7.78
C VAL A 116 4.95 6.96 6.98
N VAL A 117 5.08 7.20 5.68
CA VAL A 117 5.68 6.29 4.70
C VAL A 117 6.92 6.94 4.11
N ALA A 118 8.07 6.41 4.45
CA ALA A 118 9.32 6.81 3.81
C ALA A 118 9.50 6.03 2.51
N THR A 119 9.68 6.74 1.39
CA THR A 119 9.77 6.14 0.06
C THR A 119 10.61 6.96 -0.91
N ILE A 120 10.78 6.45 -2.12
CA ILE A 120 11.57 7.08 -3.20
C ILE A 120 10.66 7.70 -4.27
N PRO A 121 11.16 8.61 -5.11
CA PRO A 121 10.37 9.32 -6.13
C PRO A 121 9.56 8.41 -7.06
N SER A 122 10.09 7.24 -7.38
CA SER A 122 9.43 6.30 -8.28
C SER A 122 8.18 5.62 -7.71
N TYR A 123 7.85 5.85 -6.44
CA TYR A 123 6.62 5.38 -5.80
C TYR A 123 5.35 5.79 -6.56
N VAL A 124 5.29 7.01 -7.07
CA VAL A 124 4.14 7.55 -7.82
C VAL A 124 3.81 6.66 -9.04
N TYR A 125 4.84 6.18 -9.73
CA TYR A 125 4.67 5.34 -10.92
C TYR A 125 4.23 3.91 -10.57
N SER A 126 4.68 3.39 -9.43
CA SER A 126 4.37 2.01 -9.01
C SER A 126 3.00 1.88 -8.35
N SER A 127 2.50 2.95 -7.74
CA SER A 127 1.25 2.94 -6.96
C SER A 127 0.09 3.63 -7.68
N SER A 128 0.31 4.10 -8.93
CA SER A 128 -0.72 4.79 -9.75
C SER A 128 -1.43 5.92 -8.97
N VAL A 129 -0.69 6.62 -8.13
CA VAL A 129 -1.18 7.76 -7.35
C VAL A 129 -0.81 9.07 -8.05
N GLU A 130 -1.64 10.09 -7.87
CA GLU A 130 -1.46 11.39 -8.49
C GLU A 130 -1.29 12.47 -7.41
N VAL A 131 -0.56 13.52 -7.75
CA VAL A 131 -0.41 14.73 -6.92
C VAL A 131 -1.48 15.74 -7.36
N GLU A 132 -2.31 16.21 -6.44
CA GLU A 132 -3.34 17.21 -6.70
C GLU A 132 -2.74 18.63 -6.71
N ASP A 133 -1.95 18.94 -5.68
CA ASP A 133 -1.31 20.24 -5.51
C ASP A 133 0.18 20.09 -5.23
N GLY A 134 1.00 20.97 -5.82
CA GLY A 134 2.44 20.98 -5.58
C GLY A 134 3.18 19.90 -6.37
N ARG A 135 4.09 19.18 -5.69
CA ARG A 135 4.91 18.12 -6.30
C ARG A 135 5.12 16.93 -5.36
N PHE A 136 5.46 15.79 -5.91
CA PHE A 136 5.95 14.67 -5.12
C PHE A 136 7.43 14.85 -4.73
N ILE A 137 7.94 13.92 -3.92
CA ILE A 137 9.35 13.81 -3.55
C ILE A 137 10.19 13.65 -4.82
N THR A 138 11.29 14.39 -4.93
CA THR A 138 12.25 14.31 -6.04
C THR A 138 13.50 13.53 -5.65
N GLY A 139 14.30 13.12 -6.66
CA GLY A 139 15.61 12.52 -6.42
C GLY A 139 16.52 13.41 -5.59
N ASN A 140 16.50 14.71 -5.87
CA ASN A 140 17.30 15.70 -5.14
C ASN A 140 16.93 15.79 -3.64
N ASP A 141 15.62 15.75 -3.33
CA ASP A 141 15.16 15.74 -1.94
C ASP A 141 15.66 14.48 -1.19
N ASN A 142 15.64 13.33 -1.88
CA ASN A 142 16.07 12.07 -1.29
C ASN A 142 17.60 11.99 -1.12
N GLU A 143 18.38 12.46 -2.11
CA GLU A 143 19.85 12.45 -2.08
C GLU A 143 20.43 13.45 -1.07
N ASN A 144 19.79 14.61 -0.91
CA ASN A 144 20.24 15.66 0.01
C ASN A 144 19.65 15.53 1.42
N PHE A 145 18.89 14.47 1.70
CA PHE A 145 18.25 14.25 3.00
C PHE A 145 17.35 15.43 3.42
N GLU A 146 16.64 16.02 2.45
CA GLU A 146 15.74 17.15 2.70
C GLU A 146 14.57 16.74 3.59
N GLN A 147 14.17 17.66 4.47
CA GLN A 147 13.02 17.47 5.35
C GLN A 147 11.76 18.02 4.66
N VAL A 148 11.30 17.29 3.64
CA VAL A 148 10.08 17.61 2.91
C VAL A 148 9.07 16.48 3.08
N CYS A 149 7.78 16.82 3.01
CA CYS A 149 6.72 15.81 3.05
C CYS A 149 5.62 16.11 2.04
N VAL A 150 4.92 15.04 1.66
CA VAL A 150 3.73 15.09 0.81
C VAL A 150 2.56 14.53 1.61
N LEU A 151 1.48 15.27 1.73
CA LEU A 151 0.32 14.91 2.54
C LEU A 151 -0.69 14.11 1.71
N GLY A 152 -1.25 13.06 2.27
CA GLY A 152 -2.47 12.45 1.74
C GLY A 152 -3.67 13.36 1.93
N ALA A 153 -4.70 13.19 1.12
CA ALA A 153 -5.86 14.07 1.09
C ALA A 153 -6.57 14.19 2.45
N ARG A 154 -6.65 13.10 3.23
CA ARG A 154 -7.24 13.14 4.56
C ARG A 154 -6.34 13.85 5.56
N ALA A 155 -5.02 13.57 5.55
CA ALA A 155 -4.06 14.26 6.40
C ALA A 155 -4.09 15.78 6.18
N LYS A 156 -4.18 16.22 4.92
CA LYS A 156 -4.38 17.66 4.57
C LYS A 156 -5.63 18.22 5.21
N ARG A 157 -6.77 17.53 5.09
CA ARG A 157 -8.05 18.01 5.64
C ARG A 157 -8.03 18.14 7.16
N GLU A 158 -7.40 17.20 7.86
CA GLU A 158 -7.32 17.21 9.33
C GLU A 158 -6.37 18.30 9.85
N LEU A 159 -5.22 18.53 9.19
CA LEU A 159 -4.20 19.48 9.64
C LEU A 159 -4.47 20.91 9.19
N PHE A 160 -4.97 21.11 7.98
CA PHE A 160 -5.04 22.43 7.35
C PHE A 160 -6.46 22.85 6.95
N ALA A 161 -7.46 21.96 7.11
CA ALA A 161 -8.83 22.19 6.68
C ALA A 161 -8.91 22.73 5.23
N PHE A 162 -9.22 24.02 5.08
CA PHE A 162 -9.35 24.70 3.78
C PHE A 162 -8.10 25.53 3.41
N SER A 163 -7.11 25.61 4.29
CA SER A 163 -5.87 26.39 4.03
C SER A 163 -4.97 25.67 3.03
N ASN A 164 -4.18 26.42 2.30
CA ASN A 164 -3.15 25.85 1.44
C ASN A 164 -1.98 25.37 2.32
N PRO A 165 -1.65 24.07 2.30
CA PRO A 165 -0.59 23.51 3.12
C PRO A 165 0.81 23.67 2.50
N ILE A 166 0.93 24.03 1.21
CA ILE A 166 2.22 24.08 0.49
C ILE A 166 3.11 25.14 1.10
N GLY A 167 4.33 24.73 1.49
CA GLY A 167 5.32 25.59 2.17
C GLY A 167 5.15 25.65 3.69
N GLU A 168 4.06 25.16 4.24
CA GLU A 168 3.86 25.09 5.68
C GLU A 168 4.67 23.97 6.32
N THR A 169 4.84 24.05 7.64
CA THR A 169 5.64 23.09 8.41
C THR A 169 4.76 22.12 9.17
N VAL A 170 5.06 20.83 9.03
CA VAL A 170 4.45 19.74 9.78
C VAL A 170 5.52 19.06 10.64
N ARG A 171 5.20 18.81 11.92
CA ARG A 171 6.07 18.08 12.83
C ARG A 171 5.72 16.60 12.83
N ILE A 172 6.72 15.77 12.56
CA ILE A 172 6.64 14.30 12.58
C ILE A 172 7.63 13.82 13.64
N GLY A 173 7.12 13.36 14.78
CA GLY A 173 7.98 13.09 15.94
C GLY A 173 8.70 14.36 16.40
N ASP A 174 10.03 14.31 16.45
CA ASP A 174 10.90 15.44 16.84
C ASP A 174 11.41 16.27 15.66
N LEU A 175 11.06 15.87 14.43
CA LEU A 175 11.53 16.52 13.21
C LEU A 175 10.42 17.38 12.58
N SER A 176 10.84 18.48 11.96
CA SER A 176 9.97 19.38 11.21
C SER A 176 10.17 19.18 9.72
N PHE A 177 9.08 18.97 8.98
CA PHE A 177 9.07 18.78 7.53
C PHE A 177 8.27 19.87 6.83
N THR A 178 8.76 20.35 5.69
CA THR A 178 8.05 21.31 4.85
C THR A 178 7.14 20.57 3.89
N VAL A 179 5.87 20.96 3.82
CA VAL A 179 4.92 20.37 2.87
C VAL A 179 5.23 20.86 1.46
N VAL A 180 5.51 19.95 0.53
CA VAL A 180 5.81 20.25 -0.88
C VAL A 180 4.74 19.79 -1.85
N GLY A 181 3.79 18.97 -1.37
CA GLY A 181 2.69 18.49 -2.20
C GLY A 181 1.54 17.89 -1.39
N VAL A 182 0.44 17.70 -2.09
CA VAL A 182 -0.76 17.02 -1.59
C VAL A 182 -1.17 15.98 -2.62
N MET A 183 -1.48 14.76 -2.16
CA MET A 183 -1.97 13.69 -3.02
C MET A 183 -3.45 13.88 -3.34
N ALA A 184 -3.85 13.50 -4.54
CA ALA A 184 -5.23 13.46 -4.94
C ALA A 184 -6.05 12.52 -4.03
N ASP A 185 -7.30 12.90 -3.76
CA ASP A 185 -8.21 12.06 -2.98
C ASP A 185 -8.56 10.81 -3.80
N LYS A 186 -8.15 9.68 -3.32
CA LYS A 186 -8.42 8.39 -3.94
C LYS A 186 -9.32 7.58 -3.02
N TYR A 187 -10.58 7.40 -3.43
CA TYR A 187 -11.48 6.53 -2.71
C TYR A 187 -11.04 5.07 -2.91
N ILE A 188 -10.40 4.54 -1.90
CA ILE A 188 -10.12 3.10 -1.81
C ILE A 188 -11.13 2.56 -0.82
N GLY A 189 -12.04 1.69 -1.29
CA GLY A 189 -12.98 0.99 -0.43
C GLY A 189 -12.24 0.32 0.73
N ARG A 190 -12.76 0.45 1.95
CA ARG A 190 -12.23 -0.29 3.10
C ARG A 190 -12.58 -1.76 2.93
N GLY A 191 -11.62 -2.57 2.53
CA GLY A 191 -11.78 -4.01 2.38
C GLY A 191 -10.51 -4.74 2.80
N LYS A 192 -10.67 -5.94 3.37
CA LYS A 192 -9.57 -6.92 3.44
C LYS A 192 -9.75 -7.82 2.23
N VAL A 193 -8.85 -7.74 1.29
CA VAL A 193 -8.67 -8.80 0.31
C VAL A 193 -7.78 -9.84 0.98
N GLU A 194 -8.05 -11.13 0.81
CA GLU A 194 -7.29 -12.20 1.47
C GLU A 194 -5.78 -11.97 1.33
N GLY A 195 -5.09 -11.81 2.47
CA GLY A 195 -3.64 -11.51 2.51
C GLY A 195 -3.24 -10.04 2.29
N PHE A 196 -4.18 -9.11 2.01
CA PHE A 196 -3.86 -7.71 1.78
C PHE A 196 -4.80 -6.77 2.55
N GLU A 197 -4.25 -5.98 3.48
CA GLU A 197 -4.98 -4.85 4.06
C GLU A 197 -4.94 -3.69 3.07
N LEU A 198 -6.10 -3.37 2.49
CA LEU A 198 -6.27 -2.13 1.73
C LEU A 198 -6.13 -0.95 2.69
N THR A 199 -4.93 -0.43 2.79
CA THR A 199 -4.68 0.77 3.59
C THR A 199 -5.16 1.98 2.80
N ASN A 200 -5.86 2.87 3.48
CA ASN A 200 -6.33 4.11 2.85
C ASN A 200 -5.13 5.04 2.60
N LEU A 201 -4.69 5.15 1.36
CA LEU A 201 -3.58 6.00 0.94
C LEU A 201 -3.81 7.49 1.26
N ASN A 202 -5.07 7.89 1.49
CA ASN A 202 -5.41 9.25 1.90
C ASN A 202 -4.93 9.58 3.32
N ASP A 203 -4.66 8.56 4.13
CA ASP A 203 -4.16 8.69 5.51
C ASP A 203 -2.63 8.73 5.57
N ASP A 204 -1.95 8.52 4.44
CA ASP A 204 -0.51 8.44 4.37
C ASP A 204 0.13 9.83 4.27
N VAL A 205 1.30 9.96 4.88
CA VAL A 205 2.21 11.10 4.69
C VAL A 205 3.54 10.57 4.20
N TYR A 206 3.97 11.05 3.05
CA TYR A 206 5.17 10.56 2.38
C TYR A 206 6.35 11.44 2.70
N ILE A 207 7.50 10.83 3.05
CA ILE A 207 8.78 11.49 3.29
C ILE A 207 9.89 10.82 2.49
N PRO A 208 11.03 11.50 2.19
CA PRO A 208 12.14 10.90 1.47
C PRO A 208 12.75 9.74 2.26
N PHE A 209 13.00 8.61 1.59
CA PHE A 209 13.50 7.38 2.21
C PHE A 209 14.83 7.61 2.94
N ASN A 210 15.80 8.24 2.26
CA ASN A 210 17.12 8.49 2.86
C ASN A 210 17.05 9.43 4.07
N THR A 211 16.11 10.38 4.07
CA THR A 211 15.87 11.28 5.21
C THR A 211 15.38 10.49 6.42
N ALA A 212 14.44 9.57 6.20
CA ALA A 212 13.92 8.71 7.26
C ALA A 212 15.02 7.81 7.83
N VAL A 213 15.76 7.10 6.98
CA VAL A 213 16.85 6.21 7.40
C VAL A 213 17.91 6.95 8.22
N LYS A 214 18.24 8.19 7.82
CA LYS A 214 19.33 8.96 8.47
C LYS A 214 18.90 9.70 9.72
N LYS A 215 17.66 10.23 9.75
CA LYS A 215 17.21 11.18 10.79
C LYS A 215 16.18 10.60 11.76
N ILE A 216 15.49 9.51 11.38
CA ILE A 216 14.49 8.86 12.24
C ILE A 216 15.07 7.55 12.75
N GLU A 217 15.32 7.50 14.05
CA GLU A 217 15.79 6.30 14.68
C GLU A 217 14.68 5.23 14.68
N ARG A 218 15.02 4.04 14.20
CA ARG A 218 14.07 2.93 14.18
C ARG A 218 13.96 2.34 15.56
N VAL A 219 12.79 2.49 16.14
CA VAL A 219 12.47 1.77 17.39
C VAL A 219 12.29 0.30 17.02
N PRO A 220 13.09 -0.62 17.56
CA PRO A 220 12.87 -2.04 17.36
C PRO A 220 11.42 -2.38 17.72
N VAL A 221 10.74 -3.21 16.93
CA VAL A 221 9.39 -3.68 17.26
C VAL A 221 9.50 -4.38 18.61
N ALA A 222 9.11 -3.67 19.67
CA ALA A 222 9.27 -4.14 21.01
C ALA A 222 8.39 -5.38 21.20
N THR A 223 9.02 -6.45 21.61
CA THR A 223 8.40 -7.61 22.22
C THR A 223 7.20 -7.19 23.07
N GLU A 224 6.04 -7.77 22.85
CA GLU A 224 4.86 -7.58 23.69
C GLU A 224 5.27 -7.68 25.16
N ARG A 225 5.11 -6.58 25.90
CA ARG A 225 5.24 -6.59 27.35
C ARG A 225 4.16 -7.50 27.91
N ARG A 226 4.45 -8.76 28.09
CA ARG A 226 3.64 -9.63 28.95
C ARG A 226 3.77 -9.09 30.36
N MET A 227 2.79 -8.31 30.79
CA MET A 227 2.58 -8.01 32.20
C MET A 227 2.28 -9.33 32.94
N THR A 228 3.30 -9.94 33.51
CA THR A 228 3.09 -10.99 34.45
C THR A 228 2.61 -10.35 35.77
N ARG A 229 1.58 -10.92 36.35
CA ARG A 229 0.82 -10.42 37.53
C ARG A 229 1.67 -10.32 38.81
N TRP A 230 2.95 -10.65 38.76
CA TRP A 230 3.89 -10.68 39.90
C TRP A 230 5.22 -10.12 39.42
N GLY A 231 5.44 -8.82 39.70
CA GLY A 231 6.74 -8.17 39.61
C GLY A 231 7.36 -8.12 38.21
N ALA A 232 7.64 -6.93 37.73
CA ALA A 232 8.35 -6.73 36.48
C ALA A 232 9.79 -7.24 36.62
N GLU A 233 10.07 -8.43 36.14
CA GLU A 233 11.39 -8.75 35.62
C GLU A 233 11.38 -8.27 34.14
N GLU A 234 12.15 -7.21 33.89
CA GLU A 234 12.58 -6.83 32.57
C GLU A 234 13.46 -7.95 32.01
N THR A 235 12.86 -9.00 31.48
CA THR A 235 13.58 -9.88 30.59
C THR A 235 13.76 -9.08 29.28
N GLN A 236 14.92 -8.44 29.13
CA GLN A 236 15.47 -8.09 27.84
C GLN A 236 15.63 -9.41 27.10
N GLN A 237 14.60 -9.84 26.34
CA GLN A 237 14.79 -10.87 25.35
C GLN A 237 15.74 -10.27 24.32
N GLU A 238 16.97 -10.75 24.29
CA GLU A 238 17.92 -10.46 23.25
C GLU A 238 17.23 -10.72 21.91
N GLN A 239 17.13 -9.68 21.09
CA GLN A 239 16.52 -9.75 19.77
C GLN A 239 17.37 -10.69 18.92
N LYS A 240 16.90 -11.90 18.67
CA LYS A 240 17.64 -12.94 17.94
C LYS A 240 17.69 -12.69 16.44
N TYR A 241 17.01 -11.67 15.94
CA TYR A 241 16.95 -11.34 14.51
C TYR A 241 17.22 -9.84 14.27
N ASN A 242 17.72 -9.53 13.09
CA ASN A 242 18.00 -8.16 12.70
C ASN A 242 16.71 -7.40 12.37
N THR A 243 16.60 -6.16 12.84
CA THR A 243 15.49 -5.27 12.45
C THR A 243 15.59 -4.97 10.97
N PRO A 244 14.54 -5.23 10.16
CA PRO A 244 14.59 -4.98 8.74
C PRO A 244 14.77 -3.49 8.45
N GLU A 245 15.56 -3.13 7.45
CA GLU A 245 15.76 -1.73 7.02
C GLU A 245 14.52 -1.19 6.29
N ILE A 246 13.81 -2.08 5.61
CA ILE A 246 12.62 -1.83 4.79
C ILE A 246 11.48 -2.69 5.33
N ASP A 247 10.26 -2.13 5.40
CA ASP A 247 9.07 -2.88 5.79
C ASP A 247 8.36 -3.52 4.61
N GLN A 248 8.44 -2.85 3.45
CA GLN A 248 7.82 -3.33 2.23
C GLN A 248 8.65 -2.96 1.00
N LEU A 249 8.75 -3.89 0.07
CA LEU A 249 9.37 -3.68 -1.22
C LEU A 249 8.33 -3.97 -2.31
N THR A 250 8.02 -2.96 -3.12
CA THR A 250 7.11 -3.10 -4.26
C THR A 250 7.94 -3.24 -5.53
N VAL A 251 7.83 -4.39 -6.19
CA VAL A 251 8.50 -4.72 -7.44
C VAL A 251 7.51 -4.63 -8.58
N THR A 252 7.61 -3.60 -9.41
CA THR A 252 6.77 -3.43 -10.61
C THR A 252 7.36 -4.21 -11.77
N VAL A 253 6.59 -5.14 -12.29
CA VAL A 253 6.99 -6.00 -13.41
C VAL A 253 6.66 -5.32 -14.73
N THR A 254 7.52 -5.48 -15.74
CA THR A 254 7.37 -4.83 -17.05
C THR A 254 6.09 -5.26 -17.78
N ASP A 255 5.67 -6.52 -17.65
CA ASP A 255 4.48 -7.08 -18.30
C ASP A 255 3.86 -8.15 -17.38
N LEU A 256 2.53 -8.20 -17.29
CA LEU A 256 1.76 -9.18 -16.50
C LEU A 256 2.22 -10.63 -16.72
N LYS A 257 2.54 -10.99 -17.95
CA LYS A 257 3.00 -12.36 -18.29
C LYS A 257 4.28 -12.78 -17.55
N TYR A 258 5.08 -11.82 -17.09
CA TYR A 258 6.32 -12.09 -16.37
C TYR A 258 6.13 -12.15 -14.84
N VAL A 259 4.97 -11.78 -14.30
CA VAL A 259 4.72 -11.79 -12.85
C VAL A 259 5.06 -13.15 -12.22
N PRO A 260 4.65 -14.31 -12.75
CA PRO A 260 5.01 -15.60 -12.16
C PRO A 260 6.52 -15.90 -12.20
N ALA A 261 7.20 -15.41 -13.25
CA ALA A 261 8.65 -15.58 -13.39
C ALA A 261 9.42 -14.69 -12.41
N VAL A 262 8.98 -13.43 -12.27
CA VAL A 262 9.56 -12.47 -11.32
C VAL A 262 9.31 -12.91 -9.88
N THR A 263 8.12 -13.42 -9.55
CA THR A 263 7.82 -13.96 -8.22
C THR A 263 8.81 -15.07 -7.83
N LYS A 264 9.04 -16.04 -8.72
CA LYS A 264 10.03 -17.11 -8.49
C LYS A 264 11.47 -16.58 -8.42
N LEU A 265 11.80 -15.54 -9.18
CA LEU A 265 13.09 -14.88 -9.13
C LEU A 265 13.31 -14.21 -7.77
N VAL A 266 12.35 -13.41 -7.33
CA VAL A 266 12.35 -12.73 -6.03
C VAL A 266 12.47 -13.76 -4.91
N GLU A 267 11.63 -14.80 -4.91
CA GLU A 267 11.68 -15.87 -3.93
C GLU A 267 13.09 -16.50 -3.84
N ARG A 268 13.71 -16.80 -4.98
CA ARG A 268 15.06 -17.39 -5.01
C ARG A 268 16.13 -16.44 -4.49
N ILE A 269 16.03 -15.15 -4.80
CA ILE A 269 16.95 -14.12 -4.28
C ILE A 269 16.80 -14.04 -2.76
N MET A 270 15.59 -13.94 -2.27
CA MET A 270 15.29 -13.84 -0.84
C MET A 270 15.76 -15.07 -0.07
N GLN A 271 15.40 -16.29 -0.51
CA GLN A 271 15.87 -17.54 0.11
C GLN A 271 17.39 -17.61 0.24
N ARG A 272 18.11 -17.18 -0.79
CA ARG A 272 19.57 -17.20 -0.79
C ARG A 272 20.19 -16.19 0.16
N ARG A 273 19.63 -14.96 0.21
CA ARG A 273 20.18 -13.87 1.01
C ARG A 273 19.77 -13.96 2.48
N HIS A 274 18.60 -14.47 2.75
CA HIS A 274 18.06 -14.64 4.10
C HIS A 274 18.40 -16.00 4.73
N PHE A 275 19.31 -16.77 4.11
CA PHE A 275 19.80 -18.07 4.62
C PHE A 275 18.67 -19.06 4.94
N GLY A 276 17.57 -19.01 4.18
CA GLY A 276 16.40 -19.86 4.35
C GLY A 276 15.47 -19.45 5.51
N VAL A 277 15.71 -18.32 6.14
CA VAL A 277 14.82 -17.74 7.16
C VAL A 277 13.60 -17.11 6.46
N LEU A 278 12.40 -17.38 6.97
CA LEU A 278 11.16 -16.83 6.48
C LEU A 278 10.80 -15.54 7.25
N ASP A 279 11.65 -14.52 7.09
CA ASP A 279 11.47 -13.17 7.64
C ASP A 279 10.85 -12.20 6.63
N TYR A 280 10.28 -12.74 5.57
CA TYR A 280 9.55 -12.01 4.53
C TYR A 280 8.32 -12.80 4.08
N GLU A 281 7.39 -12.08 3.47
CA GLU A 281 6.19 -12.62 2.82
C GLU A 281 6.06 -12.01 1.42
N ILE A 282 5.79 -12.85 0.41
CA ILE A 282 5.59 -12.40 -0.96
C ILE A 282 4.11 -12.44 -1.27
N VAL A 283 3.54 -11.29 -1.65
CA VAL A 283 2.13 -11.12 -2.00
C VAL A 283 2.04 -10.71 -3.46
N VAL A 284 1.26 -11.46 -4.23
CA VAL A 284 1.00 -11.18 -5.65
C VAL A 284 -0.48 -10.89 -5.83
N PRO A 285 -0.88 -9.65 -6.15
CA PRO A 285 -2.29 -9.25 -6.27
C PRO A 285 -3.08 -10.03 -7.33
N GLU A 286 -2.40 -10.57 -8.34
CA GLU A 286 -3.03 -11.34 -9.44
C GLU A 286 -3.53 -12.73 -9.00
N SER A 287 -3.06 -13.25 -7.87
CA SER A 287 -3.45 -14.57 -7.37
C SER A 287 -4.77 -14.55 -6.55
N LEU A 288 -5.41 -13.41 -6.47
CA LEU A 288 -6.68 -13.18 -5.77
C LEU A 288 -7.82 -13.04 -6.76
#